data_a55af8e7aab1736676772ff044299656
#
_entry.id   a55af8e7aab1736676772ff044299656
#
_cell.length_a   1.000
_cell.length_b   1.000
_cell.length_c   1.000
_cell.angle_alpha   90.00
_cell.angle_beta   90.00
_cell.angle_gamma   90.00
#
_symmetry.space_group_name_H-M   'P 1'
#
loop_
_entity.id
_entity.type
_entity.pdbx_description
1 polymer ?
#
loop_
_entity_poly.entity_id
_entity_poly.type
_entity_poly.pdbx_seq_one_letter_code
_entity_poly.pdbx_strand_id
1 'polypeptide(L)'
;MATTTCQVVGLLLALLGLAGCIAATGMDMWSTQDLYDNPVTSVFQYEGLWRSCVQQSSGFTECRPYFTILGLPAMLQAVRALMIVGIVLGVIGILVSIFALKCIRIGSMDDSAKAKMTLTSGIMFIISGICAIIGVSVFANMLVTNFWMSTANMYSGMGGMVQTVQTRYTFGAALFVGWVAGGLTLIGGVMMCIACRGLTPDESK
;
A
#
# COMPACT_ATOMS: atom_id res chain seq x y z
N MET A 1 -3.31 -29.51 -15.34
CA MET A 1 -3.25 -29.33 -13.88
C MET A 1 -2.37 -28.18 -13.46
N ALA A 2 -1.18 -27.97 -14.03
CA ALA A 2 -0.27 -26.86 -13.65
C ALA A 2 -0.88 -25.45 -13.82
N THR A 3 -1.66 -25.20 -14.85
CA THR A 3 -2.31 -23.90 -15.12
C THR A 3 -3.34 -23.54 -14.05
N THR A 4 -4.17 -24.49 -13.61
CA THR A 4 -5.18 -24.26 -12.58
C THR A 4 -4.52 -24.01 -11.22
N THR A 5 -3.44 -24.74 -10.90
CA THR A 5 -2.67 -24.52 -9.67
C THR A 5 -2.05 -23.12 -9.65
N CYS A 6 -1.44 -22.69 -10.75
CA CYS A 6 -0.85 -21.35 -10.89
C CYS A 6 -1.92 -20.24 -10.72
N GLN A 7 -3.11 -20.45 -11.25
CA GLN A 7 -4.24 -19.54 -11.13
C GLN A 7 -4.73 -19.42 -9.68
N VAL A 8 -4.87 -20.56 -8.98
CA VAL A 8 -5.30 -20.58 -7.57
C VAL A 8 -4.24 -19.94 -6.67
N VAL A 9 -2.98 -20.26 -6.85
CA VAL A 9 -1.87 -19.67 -6.06
C VAL A 9 -1.79 -18.16 -6.33
N GLY A 10 -1.90 -17.72 -7.58
CA GLY A 10 -1.91 -16.30 -7.94
C GLY A 10 -3.07 -15.55 -7.26
N LEU A 11 -4.26 -16.14 -7.24
CA LEU A 11 -5.41 -15.56 -6.55
C LEU A 11 -5.20 -15.47 -5.03
N LEU A 12 -4.66 -16.51 -4.40
CA LEU A 12 -4.38 -16.52 -2.96
C LEU A 12 -3.36 -15.44 -2.58
N LEU A 13 -2.29 -15.29 -3.37
CA LEU A 13 -1.29 -14.23 -3.17
C LEU A 13 -1.90 -12.84 -3.32
N ALA A 14 -2.76 -12.64 -4.35
CA ALA A 14 -3.45 -11.38 -4.54
C ALA A 14 -4.41 -11.04 -3.40
N LEU A 15 -5.13 -12.04 -2.85
CA LEU A 15 -6.00 -11.89 -1.68
C LEU A 15 -5.21 -11.46 -0.44
N LEU A 16 -4.11 -12.15 -0.15
CA LEU A 16 -3.23 -11.81 0.97
C LEU A 16 -2.64 -10.42 0.81
N GLY A 17 -2.19 -10.08 -0.40
CA GLY A 17 -1.67 -8.76 -0.72
C GLY A 17 -2.72 -7.67 -0.54
N LEU A 18 -3.94 -7.88 -1.04
CA LEU A 18 -5.02 -6.90 -0.89
C LEU A 18 -5.43 -6.72 0.59
N ALA A 19 -5.52 -7.81 1.36
CA ALA A 19 -5.78 -7.74 2.80
C ALA A 19 -4.70 -6.93 3.52
N GLY A 20 -3.42 -7.13 3.15
CA GLY A 20 -2.30 -6.35 3.65
C GLY A 20 -2.36 -4.88 3.26
N CYS A 21 -2.78 -4.54 2.03
CA CYS A 21 -2.98 -3.14 1.60
C CYS A 21 -4.09 -2.45 2.39
N ILE A 22 -5.20 -3.15 2.66
CA ILE A 22 -6.29 -2.64 3.49
C ILE A 22 -5.80 -2.42 4.93
N ALA A 23 -5.08 -3.39 5.50
CA ALA A 23 -4.50 -3.28 6.83
C ALA A 23 -3.51 -2.09 6.91
N ALA A 24 -2.57 -1.98 5.98
CA ALA A 24 -1.62 -0.87 5.93
C ALA A 24 -2.32 0.48 5.83
N THR A 25 -3.40 0.60 5.03
CA THR A 25 -4.18 1.83 4.88
C THR A 25 -4.90 2.21 6.17
N GLY A 26 -5.36 1.22 6.95
CA GLY A 26 -6.04 1.41 8.23
C GLY A 26 -5.12 1.62 9.42
N MET A 27 -3.83 1.26 9.30
CA MET A 27 -2.85 1.44 10.38
C MET A 27 -2.48 2.91 10.57
N ASP A 28 -2.34 3.33 11.82
CA ASP A 28 -1.97 4.71 12.18
C ASP A 28 -0.44 4.92 12.32
N MET A 29 0.37 3.90 12.05
CA MET A 29 1.84 3.92 12.19
C MET A 29 2.54 4.00 10.84
N TRP A 30 2.27 5.05 10.06
CA TRP A 30 2.99 5.32 8.82
C TRP A 30 4.31 6.03 9.08
N SER A 31 4.33 6.95 10.03
CA SER A 31 5.53 7.56 10.55
C SER A 31 5.53 7.52 12.07
N THR A 32 6.71 7.35 12.65
CA THR A 32 6.92 7.33 14.10
C THR A 32 8.02 8.32 14.46
N GLN A 33 7.86 8.98 15.59
CA GLN A 33 8.87 9.90 16.09
C GLN A 33 10.18 9.16 16.37
N ASP A 34 11.29 9.74 15.93
CA ASP A 34 12.63 9.26 16.28
C ASP A 34 12.99 9.71 17.69
N LEU A 35 13.25 8.75 18.56
CA LEU A 35 13.66 8.99 19.96
C LEU A 35 15.17 9.19 20.11
N TYR A 36 15.95 8.95 19.06
CA TYR A 36 17.40 9.05 19.08
C TYR A 36 17.81 10.52 18.94
N ASP A 37 18.18 11.18 19.96
CA ASP A 37 18.58 12.60 19.99
C ASP A 37 17.45 13.60 20.30
N ASN A 38 16.34 13.14 20.84
CA ASN A 38 15.26 14.02 21.26
C ASN A 38 15.28 14.18 22.78
N PRO A 39 15.49 15.41 23.31
CA PRO A 39 15.54 15.66 24.76
C PRO A 39 14.17 15.48 25.46
N VAL A 40 13.08 15.36 24.68
CA VAL A 40 11.72 15.20 25.19
C VAL A 40 11.26 13.77 25.00
N THR A 41 11.52 12.92 25.98
CA THR A 41 11.10 11.50 25.99
C THR A 41 9.70 11.27 26.57
N SER A 42 9.02 12.34 27.01
CA SER A 42 7.72 12.24 27.70
C SER A 42 6.53 12.06 26.75
N VAL A 43 6.72 12.23 25.45
CA VAL A 43 5.64 12.20 24.45
C VAL A 43 6.13 11.45 23.20
N PHE A 44 5.39 10.43 22.79
CA PHE A 44 5.65 9.68 21.57
C PHE A 44 4.58 10.02 20.52
N GLN A 45 5.00 10.55 19.37
CA GLN A 45 4.10 10.91 18.28
C GLN A 45 4.21 9.90 17.15
N TYR A 46 3.07 9.52 16.60
CA TYR A 46 3.00 8.73 15.39
C TYR A 46 1.86 9.22 14.49
N GLU A 47 2.09 9.16 13.20
CA GLU A 47 1.15 9.68 12.22
C GLU A 47 0.75 8.58 11.23
N GLY A 48 -0.53 8.50 10.96
CA GLY A 48 -1.13 7.64 9.95
C GLY A 48 -1.64 8.42 8.76
N LEU A 49 -2.27 7.71 7.83
CA LEU A 49 -2.93 8.36 6.69
C LEU A 49 -4.15 9.18 7.10
N TRP A 50 -4.85 8.82 8.18
CA TRP A 50 -6.16 9.39 8.54
C TRP A 50 -6.11 10.24 9.79
N ARG A 51 -5.19 9.97 10.70
CA ARG A 51 -5.09 10.62 12.01
C ARG A 51 -3.64 10.70 12.48
N SER A 52 -3.40 11.69 13.34
CA SER A 52 -2.17 11.84 14.10
C SER A 52 -2.45 11.50 15.55
N CYS A 53 -1.59 10.71 16.16
CA CYS A 53 -1.72 10.22 17.52
C CYS A 53 -0.52 10.65 18.36
N VAL A 54 -0.80 11.03 19.62
CA VAL A 54 0.17 11.45 20.60
C VAL A 54 -0.01 10.57 21.84
N GLN A 55 1.01 9.81 22.19
CA GLN A 55 1.04 8.99 23.40
C GLN A 55 1.86 9.69 24.47
N GLN A 56 1.27 9.95 25.61
CA GLN A 56 1.93 10.54 26.77
C GLN A 56 2.59 9.46 27.63
N SER A 57 3.58 9.85 28.44
CA SER A 57 4.27 8.96 29.39
C SER A 57 3.34 8.32 30.42
N SER A 58 2.16 8.92 30.67
CA SER A 58 1.07 8.36 31.49
C SER A 58 0.37 7.15 30.87
N GLY A 59 0.70 6.78 29.62
CA GLY A 59 0.03 5.73 28.85
C GLY A 59 -1.24 6.19 28.14
N PHE A 60 -1.67 7.43 28.32
CA PHE A 60 -2.83 7.98 27.63
C PHE A 60 -2.48 8.34 26.18
N THR A 61 -3.26 7.83 25.23
CA THR A 61 -3.08 8.10 23.80
C THR A 61 -4.23 8.95 23.28
N GLU A 62 -3.93 10.13 22.77
CA GLU A 62 -4.88 11.03 22.14
C GLU A 62 -4.66 11.01 20.63
N CYS A 63 -5.70 10.56 19.87
CA CYS A 63 -5.68 10.55 18.42
C CYS A 63 -6.62 11.62 17.87
N ARG A 64 -6.11 12.46 16.96
CA ARG A 64 -6.88 13.51 16.30
C ARG A 64 -6.99 13.21 14.80
N PRO A 65 -8.21 13.10 14.26
CA PRO A 65 -8.40 13.00 12.83
C PRO A 65 -8.03 14.35 12.16
N TYR A 66 -7.56 14.29 10.94
CA TYR A 66 -7.28 15.48 10.17
C TYR A 66 -8.60 16.16 9.77
N PHE A 67 -8.89 17.35 10.31
CA PHE A 67 -10.18 18.02 10.18
C PHE A 67 -10.46 18.60 8.79
N THR A 68 -9.42 18.86 7.97
CA THR A 68 -9.61 19.54 6.70
C THR A 68 -8.76 18.89 5.62
N ILE A 69 -9.42 18.42 4.56
CA ILE A 69 -8.72 17.88 3.39
C ILE A 69 -7.86 18.94 2.71
N LEU A 70 -8.33 20.19 2.71
CA LEU A 70 -7.66 21.36 2.09
C LEU A 70 -6.39 21.82 2.84
N GLY A 71 -6.26 21.50 4.13
CA GLY A 71 -5.08 21.88 4.92
C GLY A 71 -3.95 20.83 4.91
N LEU A 72 -4.18 19.67 4.28
CA LEU A 72 -3.16 18.63 4.19
C LEU A 72 -2.21 18.86 3.01
N PRO A 73 -0.91 18.47 3.14
CA PRO A 73 0.01 18.47 2.02
C PRO A 73 -0.56 17.68 0.83
N ALA A 74 -0.45 18.22 -0.38
CA ALA A 74 -0.96 17.58 -1.60
C ALA A 74 -0.41 16.14 -1.78
N MET A 75 0.81 15.90 -1.32
CA MET A 75 1.46 14.57 -1.35
C MET A 75 0.70 13.55 -0.50
N LEU A 76 0.23 13.90 0.70
CA LEU A 76 -0.54 12.99 1.55
C LEU A 76 -1.90 12.65 0.92
N GLN A 77 -2.54 13.62 0.26
CA GLN A 77 -3.78 13.39 -0.48
C GLN A 77 -3.55 12.43 -1.67
N ALA A 78 -2.45 12.61 -2.40
CA ALA A 78 -2.06 11.71 -3.49
C ALA A 78 -1.84 10.27 -3.00
N VAL A 79 -1.16 10.09 -1.86
CA VAL A 79 -0.96 8.77 -1.24
C VAL A 79 -2.31 8.12 -0.90
N ARG A 80 -3.22 8.86 -0.25
CA ARG A 80 -4.57 8.35 0.05
C ARG A 80 -5.31 7.93 -1.21
N ALA A 81 -5.30 8.76 -2.25
CA ALA A 81 -5.96 8.46 -3.51
C ALA A 81 -5.38 7.19 -4.16
N LEU A 82 -4.06 7.05 -4.22
CA LEU A 82 -3.40 5.88 -4.78
C LEU A 82 -3.73 4.59 -4.01
N MET A 83 -3.73 4.64 -2.68
CA MET A 83 -4.09 3.48 -1.85
C MET A 83 -5.54 3.07 -2.05
N ILE A 84 -6.48 4.03 -2.07
CA ILE A 84 -7.90 3.76 -2.29
C ILE A 84 -8.13 3.19 -3.70
N VAL A 85 -7.56 3.80 -4.73
CA VAL A 85 -7.68 3.32 -6.12
C VAL A 85 -7.12 1.91 -6.24
N GLY A 86 -5.95 1.65 -5.64
CA GLY A 86 -5.35 0.32 -5.61
C GLY A 86 -6.27 -0.72 -4.97
N ILE A 87 -6.85 -0.41 -3.80
CA ILE A 87 -7.78 -1.31 -3.11
C ILE A 87 -9.05 -1.56 -3.95
N VAL A 88 -9.64 -0.52 -4.52
CA VAL A 88 -10.85 -0.66 -5.36
C VAL A 88 -10.58 -1.55 -6.56
N LEU A 89 -9.47 -1.33 -7.28
CA LEU A 89 -9.07 -2.16 -8.42
C LEU A 89 -8.81 -3.62 -7.99
N GLY A 90 -8.17 -3.82 -6.84
CA GLY A 90 -7.95 -5.15 -6.28
C GLY A 90 -9.26 -5.89 -5.97
N VAL A 91 -10.23 -5.20 -5.35
CA VAL A 91 -11.56 -5.76 -5.06
C VAL A 91 -12.29 -6.14 -6.35
N ILE A 92 -12.29 -5.28 -7.36
CA ILE A 92 -12.88 -5.59 -8.67
C ILE A 92 -12.16 -6.80 -9.31
N GLY A 93 -10.83 -6.85 -9.24
CA GLY A 93 -10.04 -7.99 -9.70
C GLY A 93 -10.44 -9.31 -9.03
N ILE A 94 -10.68 -9.31 -7.72
CA ILE A 94 -11.19 -10.49 -6.98
C ILE A 94 -12.56 -10.90 -7.49
N LEU A 95 -13.49 -9.97 -7.65
CA LEU A 95 -14.83 -10.26 -8.14
C LEU A 95 -14.77 -10.91 -9.52
N VAL A 96 -13.99 -10.34 -10.44
CA VAL A 96 -13.80 -10.91 -11.79
C VAL A 96 -13.18 -12.31 -11.71
N SER A 97 -12.19 -12.53 -10.84
CA SER A 97 -11.56 -13.84 -10.63
C SER A 97 -12.54 -14.90 -10.12
N ILE A 98 -13.42 -14.52 -9.16
CA ILE A 98 -14.44 -15.45 -8.63
C ILE A 98 -15.42 -15.86 -9.72
N PHE A 99 -15.82 -14.93 -10.58
CA PHE A 99 -16.68 -15.24 -11.73
C PHE A 99 -15.98 -16.16 -12.73
N ALA A 100 -14.70 -15.89 -13.02
CA ALA A 100 -13.90 -16.75 -13.90
C ALA A 100 -13.77 -18.19 -13.37
N LEU A 101 -13.57 -18.37 -12.06
CA LEU A 101 -13.51 -19.69 -11.41
C LEU A 101 -14.87 -20.40 -11.34
N LYS A 102 -15.96 -19.67 -11.06
CA LYS A 102 -17.32 -20.22 -11.03
C LYS A 102 -17.80 -20.67 -12.42
N CYS A 103 -17.41 -19.96 -13.49
CA CYS A 103 -17.71 -20.36 -14.84
C CYS A 103 -17.09 -21.71 -15.25
N ILE A 104 -16.06 -22.17 -14.56
CA ILE A 104 -15.48 -23.52 -14.77
C ILE A 104 -16.49 -24.64 -14.43
N ARG A 105 -17.45 -24.38 -13.55
CA ARG A 105 -18.41 -25.38 -13.06
C ARG A 105 -19.79 -25.36 -13.74
N ILE A 106 -20.14 -24.27 -14.39
CA ILE A 106 -21.41 -24.11 -15.09
C ILE A 106 -21.15 -24.30 -16.58
N GLY A 107 -21.39 -25.52 -17.08
CA GLY A 107 -21.14 -25.99 -18.44
C GLY A 107 -21.43 -24.99 -19.57
N SER A 108 -20.63 -25.09 -20.64
CA SER A 108 -20.71 -24.44 -21.96
C SER A 108 -20.20 -23.01 -22.14
N MET A 109 -19.39 -22.46 -21.26
CA MET A 109 -18.65 -21.25 -21.64
C MET A 109 -17.34 -21.62 -22.37
N ASP A 110 -17.09 -20.96 -23.50
CA ASP A 110 -15.88 -21.14 -24.32
C ASP A 110 -14.61 -20.87 -23.48
N ASP A 111 -13.60 -21.73 -23.64
CA ASP A 111 -12.34 -21.61 -22.94
C ASP A 111 -11.64 -20.27 -23.22
N SER A 112 -11.91 -19.65 -24.38
CA SER A 112 -11.46 -18.32 -24.75
C SER A 112 -12.03 -17.21 -23.83
N ALA A 113 -13.30 -17.34 -23.40
CA ALA A 113 -13.92 -16.37 -22.49
C ALA A 113 -13.33 -16.45 -21.09
N LYS A 114 -13.06 -17.66 -20.59
CA LYS A 114 -12.39 -17.89 -19.29
C LYS A 114 -10.97 -17.32 -19.28
N ALA A 115 -10.21 -17.52 -20.35
CA ALA A 115 -8.87 -16.99 -20.51
C ALA A 115 -8.88 -15.45 -20.45
N LYS A 116 -9.80 -14.81 -21.18
CA LYS A 116 -9.94 -13.34 -21.18
C LYS A 116 -10.29 -12.79 -19.79
N MET A 117 -11.23 -13.42 -19.07
CA MET A 117 -11.58 -12.99 -17.69
C MET A 117 -10.41 -13.13 -16.73
N THR A 118 -9.65 -14.24 -16.81
CA THR A 118 -8.47 -14.46 -15.98
C THR A 118 -7.38 -13.43 -16.29
N LEU A 119 -7.18 -13.10 -17.57
CA LEU A 119 -6.22 -12.07 -17.98
C LEU A 119 -6.63 -10.69 -17.44
N THR A 120 -7.90 -10.32 -17.58
CA THR A 120 -8.42 -9.03 -17.09
C THR A 120 -8.21 -8.90 -15.58
N SER A 121 -8.54 -9.93 -14.80
CA SER A 121 -8.32 -9.90 -13.36
C SER A 121 -6.83 -9.80 -13.00
N GLY A 122 -5.95 -10.50 -13.71
CA GLY A 122 -4.51 -10.43 -13.54
C GLY A 122 -3.96 -9.02 -13.77
N ILE A 123 -4.41 -8.36 -14.86
CA ILE A 123 -4.04 -6.97 -15.16
C ILE A 123 -4.51 -6.02 -14.05
N MET A 124 -5.73 -6.20 -13.54
CA MET A 124 -6.25 -5.37 -12.44
C MET A 124 -5.43 -5.51 -11.16
N PHE A 125 -4.99 -6.74 -10.82
CA PHE A 125 -4.10 -6.95 -9.67
C PHE A 125 -2.73 -6.32 -9.88
N ILE A 126 -2.16 -6.36 -11.08
CA ILE A 126 -0.89 -5.71 -11.39
C ILE A 126 -1.01 -4.21 -11.18
N ILE A 127 -2.05 -3.56 -11.73
CA ILE A 127 -2.26 -2.12 -11.57
C ILE A 127 -2.50 -1.77 -10.08
N SER A 128 -3.30 -2.58 -9.37
CA SER A 128 -3.53 -2.43 -7.93
C SER A 128 -2.23 -2.47 -7.13
N GLY A 129 -1.37 -3.46 -7.38
CA GLY A 129 -0.07 -3.60 -6.72
C GLY A 129 0.89 -2.44 -7.02
N ILE A 130 0.92 -1.98 -8.27
CA ILE A 130 1.72 -0.81 -8.68
C ILE A 130 1.23 0.45 -7.97
N CYS A 131 -0.08 0.70 -7.92
CA CYS A 131 -0.65 1.85 -7.20
C CYS A 131 -0.27 1.84 -5.71
N ALA A 132 -0.35 0.67 -5.05
CA ALA A 132 0.03 0.52 -3.65
C ALA A 132 1.53 0.81 -3.44
N ILE A 133 2.41 0.22 -4.26
CA ILE A 133 3.87 0.44 -4.16
C ILE A 133 4.22 1.90 -4.39
N ILE A 134 3.64 2.55 -5.40
CA ILE A 134 3.87 3.98 -5.67
C ILE A 134 3.37 4.82 -4.50
N GLY A 135 2.16 4.56 -3.98
CA GLY A 135 1.60 5.30 -2.86
C GLY A 135 2.50 5.26 -1.63
N VAL A 136 2.95 4.07 -1.24
CA VAL A 136 3.86 3.88 -0.09
C VAL A 136 5.21 4.54 -0.36
N SER A 137 5.76 4.44 -1.58
CA SER A 137 7.05 5.03 -1.95
C SER A 137 7.01 6.57 -1.97
N VAL A 138 5.90 7.17 -2.42
CA VAL A 138 5.70 8.62 -2.35
C VAL A 138 5.67 9.11 -0.90
N PHE A 139 5.00 8.38 0.01
CA PHE A 139 5.01 8.72 1.42
C PHE A 139 6.41 8.58 2.03
N ALA A 140 7.13 7.50 1.71
CA ALA A 140 8.50 7.30 2.17
C ALA A 140 9.43 8.43 1.70
N ASN A 141 9.31 8.87 0.44
CA ASN A 141 10.08 9.99 -0.09
C ASN A 141 9.76 11.30 0.64
N MET A 142 8.49 11.54 0.97
CA MET A 142 8.09 12.71 1.77
C MET A 142 8.76 12.71 3.15
N LEU A 143 8.80 11.56 3.81
CA LEU A 143 9.49 11.40 5.10
C LEU A 143 11.00 11.69 4.99
N VAL A 144 11.65 11.12 4.00
CA VAL A 144 13.10 11.33 3.76
C VAL A 144 13.40 12.79 3.48
N THR A 145 12.60 13.46 2.65
CA THR A 145 12.77 14.88 2.33
C THR A 145 12.61 15.76 3.57
N ASN A 146 11.59 15.50 4.38
CA ASN A 146 11.38 16.22 5.64
C ASN A 146 12.52 15.98 6.63
N PHE A 147 13.05 14.75 6.72
CA PHE A 147 14.20 14.41 7.56
C PHE A 147 15.46 15.18 7.13
N TRP A 148 15.76 15.26 5.82
CA TRP A 148 16.90 16.01 5.31
C TRP A 148 16.77 17.51 5.51
N MET A 149 15.58 18.09 5.28
CA MET A 149 15.32 19.51 5.55
C MET A 149 15.48 19.85 7.01
N SER A 150 14.98 19.00 7.92
CA SER A 150 15.13 19.15 9.36
C SER A 150 16.60 19.11 9.77
N THR A 151 17.37 18.19 9.23
CA THR A 151 18.82 18.06 9.51
C THR A 151 19.61 19.25 8.95
N ALA A 152 19.32 19.70 7.72
CA ALA A 152 19.98 20.83 7.09
C ALA A 152 19.74 22.14 7.87
N ASN A 153 18.53 22.37 8.35
CA ASN A 153 18.20 23.54 9.18
C ASN A 153 18.93 23.52 10.54
N MET A 154 19.14 22.34 11.12
CA MET A 154 19.91 22.19 12.35
C MET A 154 21.40 22.52 12.17
N TYR A 155 21.97 22.14 11.02
CA TYR A 155 23.37 22.47 10.67
C TYR A 155 23.55 23.93 10.26
N SER A 156 22.58 24.54 9.59
CA SER A 156 22.61 25.95 9.15
C SER A 156 22.31 26.93 10.30
N GLY A 157 21.68 26.48 11.38
CA GLY A 157 21.27 27.31 12.52
C GLY A 157 22.36 27.63 13.53
N MET A 158 23.66 27.39 13.25
CA MET A 158 24.76 27.69 14.14
C MET A 158 25.03 29.19 14.33
N GLY A 159 24.18 30.06 13.84
CA GLY A 159 24.31 31.52 13.94
C GLY A 159 23.16 32.28 14.54
N GLY A 160 22.09 31.67 15.03
CA GLY A 160 20.93 32.41 15.55
C GLY A 160 19.99 31.58 16.41
N MET A 161 19.97 31.90 17.64
CA MET A 161 19.22 31.58 18.84
C MET A 161 17.68 31.36 18.62
N VAL A 162 17.26 30.35 17.86
CA VAL A 162 15.93 29.72 17.98
C VAL A 162 16.10 28.24 17.72
N GLN A 163 16.30 27.49 18.78
CA GLN A 163 16.27 26.04 18.77
C GLN A 163 14.79 25.59 18.68
N THR A 164 14.22 25.65 17.49
CA THR A 164 12.95 24.95 17.24
C THR A 164 13.24 23.46 17.30
N VAL A 165 12.81 22.83 18.38
CA VAL A 165 12.84 21.36 18.55
C VAL A 165 11.98 20.75 17.42
N GLN A 166 12.62 20.43 16.31
CA GLN A 166 11.96 19.87 15.15
C GLN A 166 11.92 18.36 15.35
N THR A 167 10.73 17.83 15.59
CA THR A 167 10.50 16.41 15.77
C THR A 167 10.91 15.66 14.49
N ARG A 168 11.86 14.72 14.59
CA ARG A 168 12.25 13.85 13.49
C ARG A 168 11.31 12.66 13.42
N TYR A 169 10.93 12.28 12.20
CA TYR A 169 10.08 11.13 11.96
C TYR A 169 10.85 10.05 11.17
N THR A 170 10.65 8.81 11.56
CA THR A 170 11.20 7.60 10.90
C THR A 170 10.10 6.77 10.27
N PHE A 171 10.49 5.75 9.50
CA PHE A 171 9.57 4.84 8.83
C PHE A 171 8.75 4.02 9.84
N GLY A 172 7.44 4.10 9.75
CA GLY A 172 6.54 3.28 10.54
C GLY A 172 6.31 1.88 9.95
N ALA A 173 5.78 0.97 10.77
CA ALA A 173 5.52 -0.42 10.38
C ALA A 173 4.55 -0.54 9.19
N ALA A 174 3.58 0.38 9.04
CA ALA A 174 2.60 0.37 7.96
C ALA A 174 3.24 0.48 6.57
N LEU A 175 4.37 1.21 6.43
CA LEU A 175 5.11 1.31 5.17
C LEU A 175 5.65 -0.05 4.71
N PHE A 176 6.26 -0.80 5.62
CA PHE A 176 6.81 -2.12 5.31
C PHE A 176 5.70 -3.10 4.95
N VAL A 177 4.59 -3.09 5.71
CA VAL A 177 3.40 -3.89 5.38
C VAL A 177 2.85 -3.51 4.01
N GLY A 178 2.80 -2.22 3.68
CA GLY A 178 2.33 -1.72 2.38
C GLY A 178 3.21 -2.17 1.21
N TRP A 179 4.53 -2.14 1.33
CA TRP A 179 5.44 -2.64 0.28
C TRP A 179 5.31 -4.14 0.07
N VAL A 180 5.30 -4.93 1.15
CA VAL A 180 5.12 -6.38 1.06
C VAL A 180 3.77 -6.72 0.44
N ALA A 181 2.71 -6.07 0.89
CA ALA A 181 1.35 -6.28 0.40
C ALA A 181 1.20 -5.92 -1.09
N GLY A 182 1.73 -4.76 -1.50
CA GLY A 182 1.76 -4.35 -2.91
C GLY A 182 2.55 -5.33 -3.78
N GLY A 183 3.70 -5.80 -3.30
CA GLY A 183 4.52 -6.82 -3.96
C GLY A 183 3.79 -8.15 -4.13
N LEU A 184 3.11 -8.64 -3.09
CA LEU A 184 2.31 -9.88 -3.15
C LEU A 184 1.15 -9.75 -4.15
N THR A 185 0.45 -8.61 -4.17
CA THR A 185 -0.65 -8.34 -5.11
C THR A 185 -0.12 -8.33 -6.54
N LEU A 186 1.01 -7.70 -6.80
CA LEU A 186 1.65 -7.62 -8.10
C LEU A 186 2.09 -9.01 -8.58
N ILE A 187 2.78 -9.79 -7.75
CA ILE A 187 3.21 -11.16 -8.08
C ILE A 187 1.99 -12.05 -8.36
N GLY A 188 0.93 -11.96 -7.53
CA GLY A 188 -0.33 -12.67 -7.75
C GLY A 188 -0.94 -12.35 -9.12
N GLY A 189 -0.98 -11.07 -9.50
CA GLY A 189 -1.45 -10.62 -10.81
C GLY A 189 -0.61 -11.16 -11.98
N VAL A 190 0.70 -11.14 -11.86
CA VAL A 190 1.61 -11.70 -12.89
C VAL A 190 1.40 -13.21 -13.04
N MET A 191 1.27 -13.95 -11.94
CA MET A 191 0.99 -15.38 -11.99
C MET A 191 -0.36 -15.71 -12.68
N MET A 192 -1.38 -14.88 -12.43
CA MET A 192 -2.67 -15.00 -13.11
C MET A 192 -2.54 -14.76 -14.63
N CYS A 193 -1.76 -13.79 -15.06
CA CYS A 193 -1.49 -13.53 -16.47
C CYS A 193 -0.71 -14.67 -17.16
N ILE A 194 0.26 -15.27 -16.45
CA ILE A 194 1.01 -16.44 -16.96
C ILE A 194 0.09 -17.65 -17.08
N ALA A 195 -0.78 -17.88 -16.09
CA ALA A 195 -1.75 -18.99 -16.13
C ALA A 195 -2.72 -18.86 -17.31
N CYS A 196 -3.07 -17.63 -17.70
CA CYS A 196 -3.91 -17.37 -18.87
C CYS A 196 -3.27 -17.86 -20.18
N ARG A 197 -1.96 -17.66 -20.39
CA ARG A 197 -1.24 -18.13 -21.59
C ARG A 197 -1.27 -19.65 -21.75
N GLY A 198 -1.33 -20.39 -20.66
CA GLY A 198 -1.48 -21.85 -20.70
C GLY A 198 -2.89 -22.34 -20.99
N LEU A 199 -3.90 -21.44 -21.01
CA LEU A 199 -5.30 -21.74 -21.34
C LEU A 199 -5.65 -21.44 -22.80
N THR A 200 -4.86 -20.63 -23.51
CA THR A 200 -5.01 -20.43 -24.96
C THR A 200 -4.29 -21.55 -25.68
N PRO A 201 -4.99 -22.41 -26.44
CA PRO A 201 -4.32 -23.35 -27.36
C PRO A 201 -3.50 -22.52 -28.36
N ASP A 202 -2.27 -22.98 -28.64
CA ASP A 202 -1.35 -22.39 -29.59
C ASP A 202 -2.07 -22.22 -30.96
N GLU A 203 -2.45 -21.01 -31.29
CA GLU A 203 -2.94 -20.63 -32.64
C GLU A 203 -1.73 -20.24 -33.49
N SER A 204 -0.75 -21.14 -33.54
CA SER A 204 0.37 -21.07 -34.46
C SER A 204 0.56 -22.41 -35.16
N LYS A 205 -0.34 -22.69 -36.14
CA LYS A 205 -0.01 -23.49 -37.31
C LYS A 205 -0.81 -23.02 -38.52
#